data_1e3e1604bf72375bc968033a79209dd1
#
_entry.id   1e3e1604bf72375bc968033a79209dd1
#
_cell.length_a   1.000
_cell.length_b   1.000
_cell.length_c   1.000
_cell.angle_alpha   90.00
_cell.angle_beta   90.00
_cell.angle_gamma   90.00
#
_symmetry.space_group_name_H-M   'P 1'
#
loop_
_entity.id
_entity.type
_entity.pdbx_description
1 polymer ?
#
loop_
_entity_poly.entity_id
_entity_poly.type
_entity_poly.pdbx_seq_one_letter_code
_entity_poly.pdbx_strand_id
1 'polypeptide(L)'
;MRVIPALLLIVSAPRLSGQTPQIDTSYHPQSVGSYVSSMIGPLPVIRTLALSGFDQWRGRPRAFPRNDRGFEDRIGSRFGQLGISRTLRFGVARAFDQRPVRYRLCTCTETGDRVMYAILSPLRVSTPTGLRTTALNPATEVASGILVTAVHPGGLNVREGIVAGVTGVASESALSLVREFWPWHWRPPFM
;
A
#
# COMPACT_ATOMS: atom_id res chain seq x y z
N MET A 1 17.30 4.74 27.72
CA MET A 1 16.99 4.14 26.41
C MET A 1 16.32 2.79 26.64
N ARG A 2 14.99 2.71 26.49
CA ARG A 2 14.25 1.44 26.60
C ARG A 2 14.05 0.91 25.18
N VAL A 3 14.77 -0.16 24.83
CA VAL A 3 14.59 -0.90 23.58
C VAL A 3 13.27 -1.67 23.72
N ILE A 4 12.27 -1.26 22.96
CA ILE A 4 11.01 -2.00 22.84
C ILE A 4 11.30 -3.15 21.89
N PRO A 5 11.19 -4.42 22.32
CA PRO A 5 11.33 -5.54 21.41
C PRO A 5 10.20 -5.47 20.36
N ALA A 6 10.58 -5.44 19.09
CA ALA A 6 9.65 -5.54 17.98
C ALA A 6 8.97 -6.92 18.08
N LEU A 7 7.72 -6.92 18.52
CA LEU A 7 6.86 -8.10 18.59
C LEU A 7 6.57 -8.54 17.16
N LEU A 8 7.27 -9.53 16.68
CA LEU A 8 6.98 -10.24 15.43
C LEU A 8 5.68 -11.03 15.65
N LEU A 9 4.55 -10.39 15.44
CA LEU A 9 3.26 -11.04 15.34
C LEU A 9 3.26 -11.90 14.07
N ILE A 10 3.65 -13.17 14.22
CA ILE A 10 3.34 -14.22 13.25
C ILE A 10 1.82 -14.40 13.32
N VAL A 11 1.11 -13.64 12.52
CA VAL A 11 -0.32 -13.87 12.29
C VAL A 11 -0.41 -15.17 11.51
N SER A 12 -0.68 -16.26 12.21
CA SER A 12 -1.15 -17.49 11.60
C SER A 12 -2.46 -17.17 10.88
N ALA A 13 -2.36 -16.94 9.57
CA ALA A 13 -3.52 -16.67 8.73
C ALA A 13 -4.47 -17.89 8.83
N PRO A 14 -5.74 -17.68 9.20
CA PRO A 14 -6.71 -18.75 9.15
C PRO A 14 -6.74 -19.33 7.74
N ARG A 15 -6.64 -20.65 7.61
CA ARG A 15 -6.85 -21.30 6.33
C ARG A 15 -8.30 -21.08 5.93
N LEU A 16 -8.53 -20.16 5.02
CA LEU A 16 -9.83 -19.98 4.36
C LEU A 16 -10.09 -21.25 3.55
N SER A 17 -10.75 -22.21 4.21
CA SER A 17 -11.14 -23.48 3.61
C SER A 17 -12.18 -23.22 2.54
N GLY A 18 -11.90 -23.58 1.30
CA GLY A 18 -12.93 -23.77 0.28
C GLY A 18 -12.82 -23.00 -1.03
N GLN A 19 -11.83 -22.13 -1.21
CA GLN A 19 -11.67 -21.45 -2.50
C GLN A 19 -10.34 -21.84 -3.14
N THR A 20 -10.39 -22.61 -4.20
CA THR A 20 -9.29 -22.68 -5.17
C THR A 20 -9.18 -21.29 -5.79
N PRO A 21 -8.18 -20.48 -5.44
CA PRO A 21 -7.95 -19.21 -6.13
C PRO A 21 -7.74 -19.58 -7.59
N GLN A 22 -8.49 -18.93 -8.47
CA GLN A 22 -8.24 -19.04 -9.91
C GLN A 22 -6.80 -18.59 -10.12
N ILE A 23 -5.91 -19.58 -10.26
CA ILE A 23 -4.47 -19.36 -10.45
C ILE A 23 -4.36 -18.64 -11.78
N ASP A 24 -3.95 -17.38 -11.73
CA ASP A 24 -3.52 -16.67 -12.93
C ASP A 24 -2.20 -17.33 -13.37
N THR A 25 -2.28 -18.30 -14.25
CA THR A 25 -1.13 -19.06 -14.78
C THR A 25 -0.19 -18.19 -15.61
N SER A 26 -0.57 -16.95 -15.89
CA SER A 26 0.26 -15.97 -16.59
C SER A 26 1.09 -15.14 -15.59
N TYR A 27 2.00 -15.77 -14.85
CA TYR A 27 3.02 -15.02 -14.14
C TYR A 27 3.94 -14.33 -15.14
N HIS A 28 3.87 -12.99 -15.20
CA HIS A 28 4.83 -12.17 -15.90
C HIS A 28 5.57 -11.29 -14.89
N PRO A 29 6.90 -11.26 -14.87
CA PRO A 29 7.64 -10.36 -13.99
C PRO A 29 7.24 -8.91 -14.25
N GLN A 30 7.27 -8.09 -13.21
CA GLN A 30 6.90 -6.68 -13.32
C GLN A 30 7.82 -5.97 -14.31
N SER A 31 7.24 -5.41 -15.39
CA SER A 31 7.99 -4.65 -16.38
C SER A 31 8.32 -3.23 -15.88
N VAL A 32 9.39 -2.64 -16.43
CA VAL A 32 9.75 -1.24 -16.14
C VAL A 32 8.60 -0.29 -16.52
N GLY A 33 7.89 -0.55 -17.62
CA GLY A 33 6.74 0.24 -18.04
C GLY A 33 5.61 0.20 -17.00
N SER A 34 5.29 -0.97 -16.43
CA SER A 34 4.29 -1.07 -15.37
C SER A 34 4.75 -0.40 -14.06
N TYR A 35 6.04 -0.39 -13.78
CA TYR A 35 6.63 0.34 -12.67
C TYR A 35 6.42 1.86 -12.84
N VAL A 36 6.80 2.42 -13.98
CA VAL A 36 6.62 3.85 -14.27
C VAL A 36 5.14 4.25 -14.21
N SER A 37 4.25 3.49 -14.84
CA SER A 37 2.79 3.79 -14.80
C SER A 37 2.21 3.71 -13.38
N SER A 38 2.80 2.92 -12.49
CA SER A 38 2.40 2.86 -11.07
C SER A 38 2.79 4.09 -10.27
N MET A 39 3.71 4.92 -10.77
CA MET A 39 4.14 6.17 -10.12
C MET A 39 3.30 7.38 -10.55
N ILE A 40 3.08 7.53 -11.86
CA ILE A 40 2.50 8.73 -12.47
C ILE A 40 1.09 8.53 -13.02
N GLY A 41 0.47 7.39 -12.74
CA GLY A 41 -0.92 7.15 -13.12
C GLY A 41 -1.92 8.02 -12.31
N PRO A 42 -3.16 8.18 -12.79
CA PRO A 42 -4.15 9.04 -12.13
C PRO A 42 -4.49 8.57 -10.71
N LEU A 43 -4.59 7.26 -10.48
CA LEU A 43 -4.95 6.71 -9.17
C LEU A 43 -3.89 6.96 -8.08
N PRO A 44 -2.57 6.75 -8.32
CA PRO A 44 -1.52 7.16 -7.39
C PRO A 44 -1.55 8.65 -7.06
N VAL A 45 -1.78 9.51 -8.05
CA VAL A 45 -1.86 10.97 -7.86
C VAL A 45 -3.05 11.33 -6.97
N ILE A 46 -4.25 10.85 -7.30
CA ILE A 46 -5.47 11.10 -6.51
C ILE A 46 -5.29 10.60 -5.07
N ARG A 47 -4.74 9.40 -4.89
CA ARG A 47 -4.45 8.84 -3.56
C ARG A 47 -3.50 9.73 -2.78
N THR A 48 -2.42 10.20 -3.41
CA THR A 48 -1.42 11.07 -2.77
C THR A 48 -2.05 12.39 -2.32
N LEU A 49 -2.84 13.02 -3.18
CA LEU A 49 -3.55 14.25 -2.84
C LEU A 49 -4.56 14.04 -1.70
N ALA A 50 -5.34 12.96 -1.73
CA ALA A 50 -6.30 12.62 -0.68
C ALA A 50 -5.61 12.38 0.68
N LEU A 51 -4.48 11.66 0.69
CA LEU A 51 -3.70 11.42 1.92
C LEU A 51 -3.06 12.72 2.42
N SER A 52 -2.56 13.59 1.53
CA SER A 52 -2.02 14.89 1.92
C SER A 52 -3.09 15.80 2.51
N GLY A 53 -4.31 15.81 1.94
CA GLY A 53 -5.46 16.51 2.51
C GLY A 53 -5.85 15.98 3.88
N PHE A 54 -5.85 14.66 4.06
CA PHE A 54 -6.12 14.03 5.36
C PHE A 54 -5.06 14.39 6.40
N ASP A 55 -3.77 14.40 6.01
CA ASP A 55 -2.67 14.82 6.88
C ASP A 55 -2.78 16.32 7.25
N GLN A 56 -3.18 17.17 6.30
CA GLN A 56 -3.44 18.59 6.53
C GLN A 56 -4.57 18.79 7.55
N TRP A 57 -5.67 18.07 7.38
CA TRP A 57 -6.80 18.12 8.31
C TRP A 57 -6.39 17.67 9.72
N ARG A 58 -5.60 16.59 9.84
CA ARG A 58 -5.08 16.11 11.13
C ARG A 58 -3.96 16.98 11.70
N GLY A 59 -3.38 17.90 10.92
CA GLY A 59 -2.20 18.67 11.29
C GLY A 59 -0.96 17.80 11.53
N ARG A 60 -0.77 16.78 10.67
CA ARG A 60 0.40 15.89 10.72
C ARG A 60 1.10 15.86 9.36
N PRO A 61 2.42 15.64 9.30
CA PRO A 61 3.37 15.74 10.43
C PRO A 61 3.34 17.13 11.08
N ARG A 62 3.65 17.18 12.38
CA ARG A 62 3.66 18.46 13.12
C ARG A 62 4.72 19.43 12.64
N ALA A 63 5.76 18.93 11.95
CA ALA A 63 6.81 19.75 11.35
C ALA A 63 6.28 20.68 10.24
N PHE A 64 5.14 20.34 9.61
CA PHE A 64 4.56 21.14 8.53
C PHE A 64 3.45 22.04 9.07
N PRO A 65 3.50 23.36 8.79
CA PRO A 65 2.46 24.28 9.23
C PRO A 65 1.10 23.98 8.57
N ARG A 66 0.00 24.51 9.13
CA ARG A 66 -1.35 24.32 8.59
C ARG A 66 -1.75 25.44 7.61
N ASN A 67 -0.85 25.79 6.72
CA ASN A 67 -1.06 26.76 5.65
C ASN A 67 -0.77 26.10 4.29
N ASP A 68 -0.86 26.88 3.21
CA ASP A 68 -0.65 26.40 1.84
C ASP A 68 0.74 25.80 1.65
N ARG A 69 1.77 26.45 2.16
CA ARG A 69 3.15 25.94 2.11
C ARG A 69 3.29 24.59 2.81
N GLY A 70 2.68 24.44 3.98
CA GLY A 70 2.69 23.15 4.68
C GLY A 70 1.86 22.08 3.98
N PHE A 71 0.87 22.45 3.17
CA PHE A 71 0.17 21.50 2.30
C PHE A 71 1.05 21.04 1.14
N GLU A 72 1.78 21.94 0.51
CA GLU A 72 2.77 21.61 -0.54
C GLU A 72 3.86 20.66 -0.01
N ASP A 73 4.39 20.94 1.19
CA ASP A 73 5.38 20.07 1.86
C ASP A 73 4.81 18.67 2.10
N ARG A 74 3.53 18.54 2.48
CA ARG A 74 2.85 17.23 2.65
C ARG A 74 2.70 16.51 1.33
N ILE A 75 2.31 17.22 0.27
CA ILE A 75 2.22 16.63 -1.08
C ILE A 75 3.59 16.12 -1.51
N GLY A 76 4.64 16.93 -1.40
CA GLY A 76 6.00 16.56 -1.75
C GLY A 76 6.50 15.34 -0.97
N SER A 77 6.27 15.33 0.35
CA SER A 77 6.62 14.20 1.23
C SER A 77 5.87 12.92 0.83
N ARG A 78 4.58 13.00 0.51
CA ARG A 78 3.78 11.84 0.08
C ARG A 78 4.18 11.33 -1.30
N PHE A 79 4.53 12.21 -2.24
CA PHE A 79 5.09 11.79 -3.53
C PHE A 79 6.47 11.15 -3.37
N GLY A 80 7.32 11.69 -2.51
CA GLY A 80 8.61 11.08 -2.15
C GLY A 80 8.42 9.67 -1.57
N GLN A 81 7.50 9.51 -0.61
CA GLN A 81 7.15 8.21 -0.05
C GLN A 81 6.64 7.25 -1.12
N LEU A 82 5.76 7.71 -2.02
CA LEU A 82 5.26 6.89 -3.13
C LEU A 82 6.42 6.41 -4.02
N GLY A 83 7.33 7.30 -4.41
CA GLY A 83 8.50 6.96 -5.23
C GLY A 83 9.37 5.90 -4.57
N ILE A 84 9.76 6.12 -3.31
CA ILE A 84 10.58 5.18 -2.53
C ILE A 84 9.86 3.84 -2.38
N SER A 85 8.58 3.85 -2.01
CA SER A 85 7.77 2.63 -1.85
C SER A 85 7.71 1.81 -3.14
N ARG A 86 7.44 2.45 -4.28
CA ARG A 86 7.37 1.76 -5.57
C ARG A 86 8.71 1.19 -6.00
N THR A 87 9.80 1.92 -5.75
CA THR A 87 11.17 1.44 -6.02
C THR A 87 11.52 0.23 -5.15
N LEU A 88 11.24 0.30 -3.84
CA LEU A 88 11.47 -0.81 -2.93
C LEU A 88 10.65 -2.05 -3.33
N ARG A 89 9.35 -1.87 -3.62
CA ARG A 89 8.48 -2.97 -4.09
C ARG A 89 8.98 -3.58 -5.39
N PHE A 90 9.43 -2.76 -6.33
CA PHE A 90 10.01 -3.25 -7.59
C PHE A 90 11.26 -4.08 -7.35
N GLY A 91 12.17 -3.59 -6.48
CA GLY A 91 13.38 -4.31 -6.08
C GLY A 91 13.08 -5.66 -5.40
N VAL A 92 12.16 -5.64 -4.41
CA VAL A 92 11.70 -6.85 -3.72
C VAL A 92 11.02 -7.82 -4.69
N ALA A 93 10.17 -7.32 -5.58
CA ALA A 93 9.48 -8.13 -6.58
C ALA A 93 10.48 -8.87 -7.48
N ARG A 94 11.56 -8.19 -7.89
CA ARG A 94 12.63 -8.79 -8.69
C ARG A 94 13.50 -9.76 -7.91
N ALA A 95 13.84 -9.43 -6.66
CA ALA A 95 14.72 -10.26 -5.83
C ALA A 95 14.06 -11.59 -5.39
N PHE A 96 12.74 -11.60 -5.23
CA PHE A 96 11.99 -12.74 -4.71
C PHE A 96 11.02 -13.37 -5.72
N ASP A 97 11.10 -13.02 -7.01
CA ASP A 97 10.17 -13.45 -8.05
C ASP A 97 8.70 -13.30 -7.65
N GLN A 98 8.37 -12.15 -7.06
CA GLN A 98 7.04 -11.82 -6.57
C GLN A 98 6.44 -10.69 -7.42
N ARG A 99 5.12 -10.72 -7.57
CA ARG A 99 4.38 -9.63 -8.21
C ARG A 99 3.22 -9.22 -7.33
N PRO A 100 3.07 -7.92 -7.01
CA PRO A 100 1.87 -7.43 -6.35
C PRO A 100 0.64 -7.80 -7.17
N VAL A 101 -0.33 -8.43 -6.53
CA VAL A 101 -1.57 -8.85 -7.22
C VAL A 101 -2.45 -7.64 -7.41
N ARG A 102 -2.95 -7.42 -8.63
CA ARG A 102 -4.07 -6.49 -8.84
C ARG A 102 -5.27 -7.01 -8.09
N TYR A 103 -5.92 -6.14 -7.33
CA TYR A 103 -7.12 -6.52 -6.63
C TYR A 103 -8.18 -7.04 -7.61
N ARG A 104 -8.66 -8.25 -7.38
CA ARG A 104 -9.82 -8.85 -8.07
C ARG A 104 -10.92 -9.05 -7.05
N LEU A 105 -12.17 -8.91 -7.49
CA LEU A 105 -13.31 -9.13 -6.62
C LEU A 105 -13.32 -10.56 -6.07
N CYS A 106 -13.71 -10.68 -4.79
CA CYS A 106 -13.85 -11.99 -4.19
C CYS A 106 -15.02 -12.74 -4.82
N THR A 107 -14.83 -14.02 -5.10
CA THR A 107 -15.90 -14.96 -5.45
C THR A 107 -16.57 -15.53 -4.20
N CYS A 108 -16.30 -14.96 -3.02
CA CYS A 108 -16.83 -15.39 -1.74
C CYS A 108 -18.34 -15.17 -1.67
N THR A 109 -19.05 -16.10 -1.06
CA THR A 109 -20.51 -16.00 -0.84
C THR A 109 -20.84 -15.17 0.38
N GLU A 110 -20.02 -15.23 1.43
CA GLU A 110 -20.25 -14.53 2.68
C GLU A 110 -19.64 -13.12 2.68
N THR A 111 -20.36 -12.15 3.21
CA THR A 111 -19.90 -10.75 3.32
C THR A 111 -18.65 -10.61 4.19
N GLY A 112 -18.56 -11.40 5.28
CA GLY A 112 -17.43 -11.41 6.17
C GLY A 112 -16.13 -11.82 5.46
N ASP A 113 -16.19 -12.87 4.64
CA ASP A 113 -15.07 -13.35 3.84
C ASP A 113 -14.64 -12.32 2.79
N ARG A 114 -15.60 -11.63 2.16
CA ARG A 114 -15.32 -10.54 1.20
C ARG A 114 -14.58 -9.38 1.86
N VAL A 115 -15.03 -8.97 3.05
CA VAL A 115 -14.36 -7.92 3.83
C VAL A 115 -12.93 -8.34 4.18
N MET A 116 -12.75 -9.54 4.73
CA MET A 116 -11.43 -10.05 5.10
C MET A 116 -10.52 -10.21 3.88
N TYR A 117 -11.07 -10.69 2.77
CA TYR A 117 -10.36 -10.78 1.50
C TYR A 117 -9.84 -9.43 1.03
N ALA A 118 -10.65 -8.38 1.11
CA ALA A 118 -10.28 -7.03 0.71
C ALA A 118 -9.23 -6.41 1.65
N ILE A 119 -9.40 -6.58 2.97
CA ILE A 119 -8.46 -6.05 3.97
C ILE A 119 -7.07 -6.68 3.83
N LEU A 120 -7.00 -7.99 3.57
CA LEU A 120 -5.73 -8.72 3.44
C LEU A 120 -5.08 -8.59 2.05
N SER A 121 -5.72 -7.87 1.13
CA SER A 121 -5.21 -7.73 -0.25
C SER A 121 -3.79 -7.17 -0.35
N PRO A 122 -3.32 -6.21 0.48
CA PRO A 122 -1.94 -5.71 0.40
C PRO A 122 -0.88 -6.76 0.76
N LEU A 123 -1.28 -7.82 1.45
CA LEU A 123 -0.40 -8.93 1.84
C LEU A 123 -0.23 -9.97 0.72
N ARG A 124 -1.00 -9.90 -0.36
CA ARG A 124 -1.04 -10.93 -1.40
C ARG A 124 -0.07 -10.62 -2.53
N VAL A 125 0.67 -11.64 -2.93
CA VAL A 125 1.60 -11.60 -4.06
C VAL A 125 1.39 -12.83 -4.93
N SER A 126 1.59 -12.66 -6.23
CA SER A 126 1.70 -13.76 -7.18
C SER A 126 3.17 -14.15 -7.32
N THR A 127 3.43 -15.45 -7.29
CA THR A 127 4.74 -16.05 -7.52
C THR A 127 4.62 -17.08 -8.64
N PRO A 128 5.73 -17.58 -9.22
CA PRO A 128 5.67 -18.66 -10.21
C PRO A 128 4.95 -19.91 -9.72
N THR A 129 4.93 -20.14 -8.39
CA THR A 129 4.26 -21.27 -7.76
C THR A 129 2.83 -21.00 -7.30
N GLY A 130 2.27 -19.82 -7.61
CA GLY A 130 0.90 -19.42 -7.28
C GLY A 130 0.80 -18.23 -6.32
N LEU A 131 -0.38 -18.04 -5.77
CA LEU A 131 -0.69 -16.94 -4.86
C LEU A 131 -0.10 -17.21 -3.47
N ARG A 132 0.62 -16.24 -2.92
CA ARG A 132 1.17 -16.30 -1.56
C ARG A 132 0.82 -15.07 -0.74
N THR A 133 0.83 -15.22 0.58
CA THR A 133 0.73 -14.11 1.53
C THR A 133 2.14 -13.73 1.99
N THR A 134 2.45 -12.44 1.97
CA THR A 134 3.75 -11.90 2.38
C THR A 134 3.61 -10.61 3.15
N ALA A 135 4.48 -10.41 4.14
CA ALA A 135 4.61 -9.14 4.83
C ALA A 135 5.55 -8.14 4.11
N LEU A 136 6.21 -8.56 3.02
CA LEU A 136 7.20 -7.72 2.32
C LEU A 136 6.58 -6.45 1.73
N ASN A 137 5.39 -6.54 1.12
CA ASN A 137 4.70 -5.36 0.57
C ASN A 137 4.36 -4.30 1.64
N PRO A 138 3.69 -4.62 2.75
CA PRO A 138 3.47 -3.65 3.82
C PRO A 138 4.78 -3.20 4.49
N ALA A 139 5.78 -4.07 4.60
CA ALA A 139 7.09 -3.69 5.12
C ALA A 139 7.78 -2.64 4.23
N THR A 140 7.68 -2.73 2.89
CA THR A 140 8.21 -1.70 1.99
C THR A 140 7.48 -0.36 2.14
N GLU A 141 6.18 -0.36 2.44
CA GLU A 141 5.43 0.88 2.73
C GLU A 141 5.92 1.54 4.03
N VAL A 142 6.09 0.76 5.09
CA VAL A 142 6.62 1.28 6.36
C VAL A 142 8.06 1.76 6.20
N ALA A 143 8.91 0.98 5.52
CA ALA A 143 10.30 1.36 5.25
C ALA A 143 10.38 2.65 4.42
N SER A 144 9.51 2.83 3.42
CA SER A 144 9.47 4.06 2.62
C SER A 144 9.08 5.27 3.46
N GLY A 145 8.12 5.10 4.38
CA GLY A 145 7.75 6.15 5.33
C GLY A 145 8.92 6.57 6.23
N ILE A 146 9.71 5.61 6.70
CA ILE A 146 10.91 5.88 7.51
C ILE A 146 11.98 6.56 6.65
N LEU A 147 12.25 6.05 5.45
CA LEU A 147 13.29 6.61 4.56
C LEU A 147 12.98 8.06 4.15
N VAL A 148 11.72 8.38 3.94
CA VAL A 148 11.32 9.76 3.64
C VAL A 148 11.69 10.73 4.76
N THR A 149 11.69 10.27 6.02
CA THR A 149 12.10 11.13 7.15
C THR A 149 13.58 11.48 7.11
N ALA A 150 14.41 10.60 6.56
CA ALA A 150 15.85 10.81 6.46
C ALA A 150 16.23 11.79 5.34
N VAL A 151 15.42 11.87 4.28
CA VAL A 151 15.70 12.73 3.11
C VAL A 151 14.93 14.06 3.14
N HIS A 152 13.98 14.21 4.06
CA HIS A 152 13.16 15.42 4.14
C HIS A 152 13.87 16.54 4.94
N PRO A 153 14.08 17.74 4.37
CA PRO A 153 14.81 18.81 5.02
C PRO A 153 14.14 19.37 6.30
N GLY A 154 12.89 19.05 6.55
CA GLY A 154 12.11 19.50 7.71
C GLY A 154 12.33 18.70 9.01
N GLY A 155 13.24 17.71 9.05
CA GLY A 155 13.55 16.96 10.28
C GLY A 155 12.38 16.12 10.79
N LEU A 156 11.74 15.35 9.91
CA LEU A 156 10.64 14.45 10.29
C LEU A 156 11.09 13.38 11.28
N ASN A 157 10.24 13.07 12.26
CA ASN A 157 10.54 12.03 13.24
C ASN A 157 10.23 10.64 12.63
N VAL A 158 11.07 9.64 12.93
CA VAL A 158 10.89 8.23 12.52
C VAL A 158 9.48 7.71 12.87
N ARG A 159 8.94 8.10 14.02
CA ARG A 159 7.56 7.74 14.40
C ARG A 159 6.53 8.26 13.38
N GLU A 160 6.71 9.46 12.87
CA GLU A 160 5.83 10.03 11.83
C GLU A 160 5.98 9.27 10.51
N GLY A 161 7.19 8.83 10.18
CA GLY A 161 7.45 7.96 9.04
C GLY A 161 6.74 6.61 9.15
N ILE A 162 6.80 5.96 10.32
CA ILE A 162 6.08 4.71 10.58
C ILE A 162 4.55 4.92 10.43
N VAL A 163 4.02 5.98 11.04
CA VAL A 163 2.58 6.30 10.91
C VAL A 163 2.19 6.55 9.46
N ALA A 164 3.03 7.25 8.70
CA ALA A 164 2.80 7.49 7.29
C ALA A 164 2.78 6.18 6.48
N GLY A 165 3.71 5.26 6.73
CA GLY A 165 3.77 3.94 6.09
C GLY A 165 2.56 3.08 6.44
N VAL A 166 2.18 2.99 7.71
CA VAL A 166 0.98 2.25 8.17
C VAL A 166 -0.28 2.84 7.55
N THR A 167 -0.40 4.17 7.48
CA THR A 167 -1.53 4.84 6.80
C THR A 167 -1.55 4.49 5.31
N GLY A 168 -0.37 4.34 4.69
CA GLY A 168 -0.24 3.86 3.31
C GLY A 168 -0.85 2.48 3.12
N VAL A 169 -0.49 1.50 3.96
CA VAL A 169 -1.05 0.14 3.94
C VAL A 169 -2.55 0.16 4.18
N ALA A 170 -3.01 0.88 5.20
CA ALA A 170 -4.44 1.00 5.52
C ALA A 170 -5.24 1.60 4.36
N SER A 171 -4.69 2.58 3.64
CA SER A 171 -5.35 3.16 2.47
C SER A 171 -5.45 2.18 1.30
N GLU A 172 -4.49 1.24 1.13
CA GLU A 172 -4.60 0.18 0.12
C GLU A 172 -5.72 -0.81 0.46
N SER A 173 -5.83 -1.21 1.74
CA SER A 173 -6.93 -2.05 2.21
C SER A 173 -8.29 -1.35 2.05
N ALA A 174 -8.38 -0.07 2.40
CA ALA A 174 -9.60 0.72 2.23
C ALA A 174 -10.03 0.84 0.75
N LEU A 175 -9.08 1.08 -0.16
CA LEU A 175 -9.37 1.10 -1.60
C LEU A 175 -9.84 -0.27 -2.11
N SER A 176 -9.31 -1.35 -1.56
CA SER A 176 -9.74 -2.71 -1.89
C SER A 176 -11.17 -2.98 -1.40
N LEU A 177 -11.52 -2.51 -0.20
CA LEU A 177 -12.90 -2.55 0.31
C LEU A 177 -13.85 -1.74 -0.58
N VAL A 178 -13.47 -0.52 -0.94
CA VAL A 178 -14.29 0.30 -1.86
C VAL A 178 -14.51 -0.45 -3.16
N ARG A 179 -13.47 -1.03 -3.77
CA ARG A 179 -13.59 -1.81 -5.01
C ARG A 179 -14.48 -3.04 -4.86
N GLU A 180 -14.42 -3.73 -3.71
CA GLU A 180 -15.21 -4.93 -3.44
C GLU A 180 -16.71 -4.64 -3.35
N PHE A 181 -17.08 -3.51 -2.73
CA PHE A 181 -18.47 -3.16 -2.47
C PHE A 181 -19.02 -2.06 -3.38
N TRP A 182 -18.19 -1.51 -4.28
CA TRP A 182 -18.62 -0.47 -5.20
C TRP A 182 -19.64 -1.03 -6.22
N PRO A 183 -20.76 -0.35 -6.43
CA PRO A 183 -21.77 -0.79 -7.39
C PRO A 183 -21.21 -0.89 -8.81
N TRP A 184 -21.39 -2.02 -9.47
CA TRP A 184 -20.79 -2.36 -10.77
C TRP A 184 -21.13 -1.38 -11.90
N HIS A 185 -22.27 -0.72 -11.84
CA HIS A 185 -22.73 0.25 -12.83
C HIS A 185 -22.02 1.62 -12.74
N TRP A 186 -21.23 1.83 -11.70
CA TRP A 186 -20.47 3.06 -11.45
C TRP A 186 -18.96 2.84 -11.59
N ARG A 187 -18.51 1.98 -12.49
CA ARG A 187 -17.07 1.82 -12.73
C ARG A 187 -16.53 3.07 -13.41
N PRO A 188 -15.71 3.88 -12.75
CA PRO A 188 -15.00 4.94 -13.43
C PRO A 188 -14.02 4.33 -14.43
N PRO A 189 -13.79 4.97 -15.59
CA PRO A 189 -13.00 4.41 -16.71
C PRO A 189 -11.53 4.13 -16.38
N PHE A 190 -11.06 4.50 -15.18
CA PHE A 190 -9.68 4.28 -14.70
C PHE A 190 -9.56 3.13 -13.67
N MET A 191 -10.60 2.39 -13.37
CA MET A 191 -10.57 1.16 -12.57
C MET A 191 -10.57 -0.08 -13.44
#